data_3dfb9b0305515061ab87c39b997e9869
#
_entry.id   3dfb9b0305515061ab87c39b997e9869
#
_cell.length_a   1.000
_cell.length_b   1.000
_cell.length_c   1.000
_cell.angle_alpha   90.00
_cell.angle_beta   90.00
_cell.angle_gamma   90.00
#
_symmetry.space_group_name_H-M   'P 1'
#
loop_
_entity.id
_entity.type
_entity.pdbx_description
1 polymer ?
#
loop_
_entity_poly.entity_id
_entity_poly.type
_entity_poly.pdbx_seq_one_letter_code
_entity_poly.pdbx_strand_id
1 'polypeptide(L)' 'MGKKVEHPLDILREELQQTNVALKCAYDKFNYVTEPELIEASIYEISALKARYSYLLRCIKEQEPAARSGGR' A
#
# COMPACT_ATOMS: atom_id res chain seq x y z
N MET A 1 -5.73 25.01 -7.05
CA MET A 1 -5.93 24.72 -6.87
C MET A 1 -6.36 24.04 -6.19
N GLY A 2 -6.21 23.88 -5.56
CA GLY A 2 -6.82 23.18 -4.83
C GLY A 2 -7.63 22.14 -5.27
N LYS A 3 -7.58 21.85 -6.31
CA LYS A 3 -8.31 20.90 -6.76
C LYS A 3 -7.97 19.63 -6.20
N LYS A 4 -8.83 18.98 -5.56
CA LYS A 4 -8.58 17.73 -5.06
C LYS A 4 -8.39 16.76 -6.15
N VAL A 5 -7.40 16.00 -6.07
CA VAL A 5 -7.15 14.97 -7.06
C VAL A 5 -7.88 13.72 -6.63
N GLU A 6 -8.81 13.30 -7.44
CA GLU A 6 -9.53 12.10 -7.12
C GLU A 6 -9.19 11.02 -8.10
N HIS A 7 -8.78 9.90 -7.62
CA HIS A 7 -8.46 8.78 -8.46
C HIS A 7 -9.66 7.87 -8.61
N PRO A 8 -9.94 7.41 -9.82
CA PRO A 8 -10.99 6.42 -9.98
C PRO A 8 -10.74 5.20 -9.16
N LEU A 9 -11.81 4.55 -8.77
CA LEU A 9 -11.71 3.40 -7.91
C LEU A 9 -10.87 2.29 -8.51
N ASP A 10 -10.99 2.09 -9.80
CA ASP A 10 -10.22 1.01 -10.42
C ASP A 10 -8.74 1.33 -10.42
N ILE A 11 -8.36 2.60 -10.51
CA ILE A 11 -6.95 2.94 -10.44
C ILE A 11 -6.43 2.71 -9.03
N LEU A 12 -7.23 3.06 -8.03
CA LEU A 12 -6.84 2.82 -6.66
C LEU A 12 -6.65 1.33 -6.38
N ARG A 13 -7.54 0.52 -6.92
CA ARG A 13 -7.42 -0.93 -6.71
C ARG A 13 -6.20 -1.48 -7.41
N GLU A 14 -5.89 -0.94 -8.58
CA GLU A 14 -4.71 -1.39 -9.29
C GLU A 14 -3.46 -1.02 -8.51
N GLU A 15 -3.40 0.19 -7.97
CA GLU A 15 -2.26 0.60 -7.19
C GLU A 15 -2.15 -0.22 -5.91
N LEU A 16 -3.27 -0.58 -5.33
CA LEU A 16 -3.26 -1.41 -4.14
C LEU A 16 -2.67 -2.77 -4.45
N GLN A 17 -3.05 -3.34 -5.58
CA GLN A 17 -2.53 -4.63 -5.96
C GLN A 17 -1.04 -4.55 -6.24
N GLN A 18 -0.60 -3.49 -6.92
CA GLN A 18 0.81 -3.33 -7.20
C GLN A 18 1.61 -3.16 -5.91
N THR A 19 1.04 -2.42 -4.97
CA THR A 19 1.70 -2.23 -3.69
C THR A 19 1.79 -3.56 -2.94
N ASN A 20 0.76 -4.37 -3.03
CA ASN A 20 0.77 -5.67 -2.38
C ASN A 20 1.84 -6.57 -2.98
N VAL A 21 1.99 -6.55 -4.30
CA VAL A 21 3.04 -7.33 -4.95
C VAL A 21 4.41 -6.82 -4.53
N ALA A 22 4.57 -5.50 -4.51
CA ALA A 22 5.85 -4.92 -4.11
C ALA A 22 6.17 -5.30 -2.66
N LEU A 23 5.16 -5.33 -1.81
CA LEU A 23 5.37 -5.69 -0.42
C LEU A 23 5.82 -7.13 -0.29
N LYS A 24 5.21 -8.03 -1.05
CA LYS A 24 5.61 -9.42 -1.01
C LYS A 24 7.03 -9.59 -1.53
N CYS A 25 7.38 -8.86 -2.58
CA CYS A 25 8.73 -8.91 -3.10
C CYS A 25 9.73 -8.37 -2.08
N ALA A 26 9.36 -7.31 -1.37
CA ALA A 26 10.25 -6.75 -0.37
C ALA A 26 10.48 -7.73 0.77
N TYR A 27 9.44 -8.41 1.21
CA TYR A 27 9.60 -9.42 2.24
C TYR A 27 10.49 -10.55 1.75
N ASP A 28 10.29 -10.96 0.51
CA ASP A 28 11.06 -12.05 -0.04
C ASP A 28 12.54 -11.68 -0.12
N LYS A 29 12.83 -10.48 -0.59
CA LYS A 29 14.21 -10.04 -0.65
C LYS A 29 14.82 -9.92 0.73
N PHE A 30 14.02 -9.51 1.70
CA PHE A 30 14.52 -9.34 3.05
C PHE A 30 15.09 -10.64 3.59
N ASN A 31 14.55 -11.77 3.16
CA ASN A 31 15.02 -13.07 3.62
C ASN A 31 16.41 -13.40 3.14
N TYR A 32 16.89 -12.71 2.12
CA TYR A 32 18.18 -13.01 1.56
C TYR A 32 19.26 -11.99 1.84
N VAL A 33 18.90 -10.87 2.46
CA VAL A 33 19.93 -9.87 2.75
C VAL A 33 20.62 -10.22 4.04
N THR A 34 21.92 -10.02 4.05
CA THR A 34 22.71 -10.31 5.24
C THR A 34 23.50 -9.11 5.71
N GLU A 35 23.64 -8.11 4.86
CA GLU A 35 24.41 -6.94 5.25
C GLU A 35 23.57 -5.99 6.06
N PRO A 36 24.13 -5.45 7.16
CA PRO A 36 23.33 -4.62 8.05
C PRO A 36 22.68 -3.43 7.36
N GLU A 37 23.40 -2.79 6.44
CA GLU A 37 22.83 -1.63 5.77
C GLU A 37 21.64 -2.03 4.91
N LEU A 38 21.72 -3.18 4.28
CA LEU A 38 20.63 -3.63 3.43
C LEU A 38 19.46 -4.13 4.26
N ILE A 39 19.72 -4.70 5.41
CA ILE A 39 18.65 -5.09 6.31
C ILE A 39 17.90 -3.86 6.75
N GLU A 40 18.61 -2.81 7.11
CA GLU A 40 17.97 -1.59 7.55
C GLU A 40 17.17 -0.96 6.43
N ALA A 41 17.75 -0.91 5.23
CA ALA A 41 17.05 -0.36 4.08
C ALA A 41 15.78 -1.15 3.78
N SER A 42 15.85 -2.47 3.93
CA SER A 42 14.70 -3.31 3.66
C SER A 42 13.58 -3.06 4.67
N ILE A 43 13.95 -2.83 5.92
CA ILE A 43 12.96 -2.54 6.94
C ILE A 43 12.23 -1.24 6.61
N TYR A 44 12.96 -0.22 6.20
CA TYR A 44 12.33 1.04 5.82
C TYR A 44 11.45 0.88 4.60
N GLU A 45 11.91 0.10 3.63
CA GLU A 45 11.13 -0.12 2.42
C GLU A 45 9.82 -0.83 2.75
N ILE A 46 9.89 -1.87 3.57
CA ILE A 46 8.69 -2.59 3.96
C ILE A 46 7.74 -1.67 4.73
N SER A 47 8.26 -0.86 5.62
CA SER A 47 7.43 0.06 6.37
C SER A 47 6.74 1.06 5.44
N ALA A 48 7.47 1.57 4.46
CA ALA A 48 6.89 2.52 3.53
C ALA A 48 5.78 1.87 2.71
N LEU A 49 6.01 0.64 2.26
CA LEU A 49 5.01 -0.05 1.47
C LEU A 49 3.78 -0.38 2.28
N LYS A 50 3.96 -0.72 3.55
CA LYS A 50 2.82 -1.00 4.41
C LYS A 50 1.99 0.27 4.62
N ALA A 51 2.66 1.40 4.80
CA ALA A 51 1.95 2.66 4.96
C ALA A 51 1.17 3.00 3.71
N ARG A 52 1.78 2.76 2.55
CA ARG A 52 1.11 3.04 1.29
C ARG A 52 -0.10 2.13 1.11
N TYR A 53 0.07 0.87 1.46
CA TYR A 53 -1.03 -0.09 1.36
C TYR A 53 -2.21 0.36 2.22
N SER A 54 -1.92 0.75 3.46
CA SER A 54 -2.97 1.20 4.36
C SER A 54 -3.67 2.44 3.83
N TYR A 55 -2.91 3.36 3.28
CA TYR A 55 -3.48 4.58 2.74
C TYR A 55 -4.42 4.26 1.57
N LEU A 56 -3.95 3.41 0.65
CA LEU A 56 -4.76 3.08 -0.51
C LEU A 56 -6.04 2.35 -0.09
N LEU A 57 -5.91 1.46 0.87
CA LEU A 57 -7.07 0.72 1.33
C LEU A 57 -8.10 1.66 1.95
N ARG A 58 -7.64 2.64 2.70
CA ARG A 58 -8.55 3.60 3.29
C ARG A 58 -9.25 4.43 2.21
N CYS A 59 -8.50 4.83 1.19
CA CYS A 59 -9.09 5.59 0.09
C CYS A 59 -10.18 4.80 -0.61
N ILE A 60 -9.91 3.51 -0.83
CA ILE A 60 -10.89 2.66 -1.49
C ILE A 60 -12.14 2.53 -0.63
N LYS A 61 -11.96 2.33 0.66
CA LYS A 61 -13.11 2.17 1.54
C LYS A 61 -13.95 3.44 1.58
N GLU A 62 -13.32 4.57 1.52
CA GLU A 62 -14.06 5.82 1.55
C GLU A 62 -14.87 6.03 0.30
N GLN A 63 -14.44 5.44 -0.81
CA GLN A 63 -15.17 5.58 -2.06
C GLN A 63 -16.16 4.46 -2.30
N GLU A 64 -16.26 3.53 -1.39
CA GLU A 64 -17.22 2.44 -1.51
C GLU A 64 -18.20 2.50 -0.37
N PRO A 65 -19.16 3.38 -0.44
CA PRO A 65 -20.10 3.53 0.68
C PRO A 65 -20.87 2.27 0.99
N ALA A 66 -21.17 1.50 -0.02
CA ALA A 66 -21.92 0.26 0.21
C ALA A 66 -21.16 -0.68 1.11
N ALA A 67 -19.88 -0.79 0.90
CA ALA A 67 -19.07 -1.65 1.72
C ALA A 67 -19.04 -1.17 3.15
N ARG A 68 -19.04 0.16 3.30
CA ARG A 68 -18.98 0.70 4.59
C ARG A 68 -20.27 0.53 5.34
N SER A 69 -21.36 0.65 4.66
CA SER A 69 -22.62 0.58 5.33
C SER A 69 -22.85 -0.79 5.95
N GLY A 70 -22.27 -1.78 5.38
CA GLY A 70 -22.44 -3.10 5.96
C GLY A 70 -21.84 -3.20 7.33
N GLY A 71 -20.96 -2.35 7.60
CA GLY A 71 -20.32 -2.39 8.87
C GLY A 71 -21.18 -1.93 9.98
N ARG A 72 -22.08 -1.39 9.92
CA ARG A 72 -22.71 -0.96 11.00
C ARG A 72 -23.29 -0.99 11.36
#